data_422d1214eb579f74caa0004637866141
#
_entry.id   422d1214eb579f74caa0004637866141
#
_cell.length_a   1.000
_cell.length_b   1.000
_cell.length_c   1.000
_cell.angle_alpha   90.00
_cell.angle_beta   90.00
_cell.angle_gamma   90.00
#
_symmetry.space_group_name_H-M   'P 1'
#
loop_
_entity.id
_entity.type
_entity.pdbx_description
1 polymer ?
#
loop_
_entity_poly.entity_id
_entity_poly.type
_entity_poly.pdbx_seq_one_letter_code
_entity_poly.pdbx_strand_id
1 'polypeptide(L)'
;MWPSAGAKLAGRAVPVTVAGGDNLGIHETIPTLQPGDVLVVNGQAATHRALIGELIAGRAMAQGCVGFVLDASVRDAVDLEQMRFPVFARGTTPAGPYRNGPFVGGVAAAVGTVVVHPGDLVLGDDDGVAIVPRVRAAEILVKAEAKHAAETKQRAEIGF
;
A
#
# COMPACT_ATOMS: atom_id res chain seq x y z
N MET A 1 4.85 -0.75 -10.31
CA MET A 1 4.67 -0.37 -8.89
C MET A 1 6.07 -0.20 -8.31
N TRP A 2 6.34 0.81 -7.52
CA TRP A 2 7.69 1.10 -7.06
C TRP A 2 7.76 0.88 -5.54
N PRO A 3 8.43 -0.18 -5.06
CA PRO A 3 8.88 -0.29 -3.67
C PRO A 3 10.29 0.32 -3.55
N SER A 4 10.63 0.84 -2.39
CA SER A 4 12.04 1.00 -2.02
C SER A 4 12.68 -0.39 -1.93
N ALA A 5 13.91 -0.56 -2.42
CA ALA A 5 14.58 -1.86 -2.44
C ALA A 5 14.60 -2.52 -1.05
N GLY A 6 14.17 -3.77 -0.98
CA GLY A 6 14.04 -4.54 0.27
C GLY A 6 12.83 -4.14 1.13
N ALA A 7 11.89 -3.36 0.62
CA ALA A 7 10.69 -3.01 1.36
C ALA A 7 9.83 -4.25 1.65
N LYS A 8 9.43 -4.41 2.91
CA LYS A 8 8.44 -5.43 3.32
C LYS A 8 7.26 -4.73 3.95
N LEU A 9 6.07 -5.05 3.48
CA LEU A 9 4.82 -4.52 3.96
C LEU A 9 3.90 -5.65 4.41
N ALA A 10 3.36 -5.55 5.60
CA ALA A 10 2.30 -6.42 6.09
C ALA A 10 1.37 -5.62 7.01
N GLY A 11 0.09 -5.58 6.68
CA GLY A 11 -0.88 -4.85 7.51
C GLY A 11 -2.32 -4.99 7.03
N ARG A 12 -3.23 -4.26 7.69
CA ARG A 12 -4.65 -4.26 7.38
C ARG A 12 -5.00 -3.13 6.42
N ALA A 13 -5.74 -3.42 5.38
CA ALA A 13 -6.17 -2.44 4.40
C ALA A 13 -7.15 -1.42 4.99
N VAL A 14 -6.85 -0.15 4.79
CA VAL A 14 -7.77 0.98 4.93
C VAL A 14 -7.93 1.62 3.55
N PRO A 15 -8.95 1.22 2.77
CA PRO A 15 -9.12 1.73 1.42
C PRO A 15 -9.78 3.10 1.39
N VAL A 16 -9.31 3.94 0.47
CA VAL A 16 -9.91 5.23 0.13
C VAL A 16 -9.84 5.46 -1.38
N THR A 17 -10.92 5.94 -1.97
CA THR A 17 -10.96 6.40 -3.36
C THR A 17 -10.96 7.92 -3.38
N VAL A 18 -10.07 8.52 -4.16
CA VAL A 18 -9.94 9.96 -4.32
C VAL A 18 -10.10 10.37 -5.79
N ALA A 19 -10.46 11.61 -6.05
CA ALA A 19 -10.40 12.14 -7.40
C ALA A 19 -8.98 12.15 -7.94
N GLY A 20 -8.80 11.94 -9.25
CA GLY A 20 -7.48 11.86 -9.86
C GLY A 20 -6.64 13.12 -9.61
N GLY A 21 -5.49 12.96 -8.96
CA GLY A 21 -4.60 14.06 -8.57
C GLY A 21 -5.02 14.84 -7.32
N ASP A 22 -6.05 14.41 -6.58
CA ASP A 22 -6.53 15.05 -5.34
C ASP A 22 -6.18 14.20 -4.11
N ASN A 23 -5.85 14.81 -3.00
CA ASN A 23 -5.46 14.11 -1.77
C ASN A 23 -6.30 14.45 -0.53
N LEU A 24 -7.43 15.13 -0.68
CA LEU A 24 -8.29 15.46 0.47
C LEU A 24 -8.65 14.20 1.26
N GLY A 25 -9.11 13.13 0.55
CA GLY A 25 -9.51 11.88 1.20
C GLY A 25 -8.37 11.20 1.96
N ILE A 26 -7.12 11.34 1.53
CA ILE A 26 -5.95 10.86 2.27
C ILE A 26 -5.81 11.61 3.59
N HIS A 27 -5.91 12.95 3.56
CA HIS A 27 -5.82 13.77 4.76
C HIS A 27 -6.93 13.48 5.78
N GLU A 28 -8.15 13.23 5.30
CA GLU A 28 -9.31 12.89 6.15
C GLU A 28 -9.24 11.46 6.70
N THR A 29 -8.56 10.55 5.99
CA THR A 29 -8.42 9.15 6.43
C THR A 29 -7.29 8.98 7.45
N ILE A 30 -6.16 9.68 7.33
CA ILE A 30 -4.99 9.51 8.22
C ILE A 30 -5.35 9.58 9.72
N PRO A 31 -6.17 10.53 10.21
CA PRO A 31 -6.53 10.59 11.63
C PRO A 31 -7.31 9.38 12.14
N THR A 32 -7.87 8.56 11.25
CA THR A 32 -8.66 7.37 11.62
C THR A 32 -7.85 6.08 11.65
N LEU A 33 -6.59 6.13 11.16
CA LEU A 33 -5.70 4.97 11.09
C LEU A 33 -5.37 4.43 12.48
N GLN A 34 -5.18 3.12 12.53
CA GLN A 34 -4.77 2.41 13.75
C GLN A 34 -3.39 1.75 13.51
N PRO A 35 -2.64 1.43 14.57
CA PRO A 35 -1.39 0.71 14.44
C PRO A 35 -1.54 -0.59 13.62
N GLY A 36 -0.67 -0.77 12.64
CA GLY A 36 -0.70 -1.89 11.71
C GLY A 36 -1.60 -1.73 10.48
N ASP A 37 -2.18 -0.54 10.26
CA ASP A 37 -2.95 -0.25 9.06
C ASP A 37 -2.04 0.10 7.87
N VAL A 38 -2.50 -0.28 6.69
CA VAL A 38 -1.95 0.11 5.39
C VAL A 38 -2.99 0.99 4.68
N LEU A 39 -2.63 2.20 4.32
CA LEU A 39 -3.51 3.05 3.53
C LEU A 39 -3.47 2.62 2.06
N VAL A 40 -4.62 2.22 1.54
CA VAL A 40 -4.77 1.72 0.17
C VAL A 40 -5.58 2.73 -0.64
N VAL A 41 -4.93 3.41 -1.58
CA VAL A 41 -5.50 4.57 -2.27
C VAL A 41 -5.81 4.25 -3.72
N ASN A 42 -7.10 4.27 -4.08
CA ASN A 42 -7.50 4.37 -5.48
C ASN A 42 -7.41 5.83 -5.93
N GLY A 43 -6.31 6.19 -6.59
CA GLY A 43 -6.09 7.50 -7.21
C GLY A 43 -6.46 7.53 -8.69
N GLN A 44 -7.27 6.55 -9.16
CA GLN A 44 -7.76 6.44 -10.54
C GLN A 44 -6.64 6.34 -11.58
N ALA A 45 -5.53 5.70 -11.22
CA ALA A 45 -4.34 5.58 -12.05
C ALA A 45 -3.73 6.93 -12.50
N ALA A 46 -4.10 8.03 -11.86
CA ALA A 46 -3.64 9.37 -12.22
C ALA A 46 -2.17 9.57 -11.84
N THR A 47 -1.31 9.82 -12.82
CA THR A 47 0.14 9.98 -12.62
C THR A 47 0.63 11.42 -12.78
N HIS A 48 -0.23 12.33 -13.17
CA HIS A 48 0.13 13.73 -13.44
C HIS A 48 0.35 14.56 -12.17
N ARG A 49 -0.07 14.07 -11.00
CA ARG A 49 0.13 14.71 -9.69
C ARG A 49 0.46 13.68 -8.62
N ALA A 50 1.39 14.04 -7.74
CA ALA A 50 1.74 13.24 -6.57
C ALA A 50 0.67 13.42 -5.48
N LEU A 51 0.10 12.32 -5.00
CA LEU A 51 -0.91 12.37 -3.93
C LEU A 51 -0.28 12.53 -2.55
N ILE A 52 0.91 11.96 -2.36
CA ILE A 52 1.66 12.01 -1.10
C ILE A 52 3.15 12.32 -1.35
N GLY A 53 3.81 12.74 -0.31
CA GLY A 53 5.25 12.84 -0.16
C GLY A 53 5.62 12.58 1.30
N GLU A 54 6.85 12.92 1.67
CA GLU A 54 7.46 12.70 3.00
C GLU A 54 6.56 13.16 4.15
N LEU A 55 6.04 14.39 4.12
CA LEU A 55 5.26 14.94 5.23
C LEU A 55 3.94 14.18 5.50
N ILE A 56 3.29 13.68 4.44
CA ILE A 56 2.06 12.90 4.57
C ILE A 56 2.39 11.52 5.10
N ALA A 57 3.45 10.89 4.60
CA ALA A 57 3.96 9.61 5.08
C ALA A 57 4.32 9.69 6.58
N GLY A 58 5.05 10.73 7.00
CA GLY A 58 5.40 10.94 8.40
C GLY A 58 4.19 11.10 9.33
N ARG A 59 3.14 11.80 8.87
CA ARG A 59 1.89 11.89 9.64
C ARG A 59 1.19 10.54 9.79
N ALA A 60 1.15 9.75 8.74
CA ALA A 60 0.56 8.41 8.79
C ALA A 60 1.36 7.46 9.68
N MET A 61 2.70 7.50 9.61
CA MET A 61 3.59 6.76 10.52
C MET A 61 3.33 7.10 11.98
N ALA A 62 3.13 8.37 12.29
CA ALA A 62 2.82 8.83 13.66
C ALA A 62 1.49 8.28 14.17
N GLN A 63 0.56 7.88 13.30
CA GLN A 63 -0.68 7.17 13.63
C GLN A 63 -0.49 5.64 13.68
N GLY A 64 0.72 5.13 13.42
CA GLY A 64 0.99 3.70 13.39
C GLY A 64 0.70 3.02 12.04
N CYS A 65 0.48 3.80 10.99
CA CYS A 65 0.42 3.26 9.61
C CYS A 65 1.75 2.62 9.25
N VAL A 66 1.71 1.45 8.62
CA VAL A 66 2.89 0.67 8.29
C VAL A 66 3.29 0.73 6.81
N GLY A 67 2.52 1.41 5.98
CA GLY A 67 2.85 1.64 4.58
C GLY A 67 1.67 2.10 3.73
N PHE A 68 1.97 2.46 2.49
CA PHE A 68 1.00 2.91 1.50
C PHE A 68 1.02 2.05 0.24
N VAL A 69 -0.17 1.84 -0.33
CA VAL A 69 -0.36 1.30 -1.67
C VAL A 69 -1.24 2.26 -2.45
N LEU A 70 -0.68 2.89 -3.50
CA LEU A 70 -1.37 3.95 -4.24
C LEU A 70 -1.47 3.63 -5.73
N ASP A 71 -2.66 3.66 -6.25
CA ASP A 71 -2.91 3.65 -7.70
C ASP A 71 -2.78 5.07 -8.28
N ALA A 72 -1.62 5.70 -8.03
CA ALA A 72 -1.27 7.08 -8.39
C ALA A 72 0.24 7.32 -8.28
N SER A 73 0.69 8.54 -8.55
CA SER A 73 2.07 8.97 -8.32
C SER A 73 2.30 9.53 -6.91
N VAL A 74 3.57 9.51 -6.50
CA VAL A 74 4.09 10.11 -5.27
C VAL A 74 5.22 11.10 -5.59
N ARG A 75 5.71 11.82 -4.58
CA ARG A 75 6.92 12.64 -4.65
C ARG A 75 7.85 12.33 -3.46
N ASP A 76 8.96 13.06 -3.35
CA ASP A 76 9.92 12.93 -2.26
C ASP A 76 10.43 11.48 -2.11
N ALA A 77 10.70 10.81 -3.25
CA ALA A 77 11.01 9.39 -3.30
C ALA A 77 12.25 9.01 -2.47
N VAL A 78 13.29 9.86 -2.49
CA VAL A 78 14.52 9.67 -1.71
C VAL A 78 14.25 9.77 -0.21
N ASP A 79 13.42 10.73 0.21
CA ASP A 79 13.07 10.92 1.61
C ASP A 79 12.21 9.76 2.12
N LEU A 80 11.24 9.30 1.31
CA LEU A 80 10.43 8.11 1.60
C LEU A 80 11.29 6.85 1.78
N GLU A 81 12.33 6.68 0.95
CA GLU A 81 13.28 5.58 1.08
C GLU A 81 14.11 5.68 2.37
N GLN A 82 14.62 6.88 2.70
CA GLN A 82 15.38 7.12 3.93
C GLN A 82 14.53 6.87 5.19
N MET A 83 13.25 7.19 5.15
CA MET A 83 12.30 6.86 6.22
C MET A 83 12.07 5.35 6.39
N ARG A 84 12.49 4.52 5.43
CA ARG A 84 12.20 3.09 5.36
C ARG A 84 10.69 2.79 5.48
N PHE A 85 9.87 3.69 4.95
CA PHE A 85 8.42 3.55 4.97
C PHE A 85 7.96 2.95 3.63
N PRO A 86 7.40 1.74 3.62
CA PRO A 86 7.01 1.07 2.39
C PRO A 86 5.94 1.85 1.64
N VAL A 87 6.24 2.26 0.40
CA VAL A 87 5.31 2.96 -0.48
C VAL A 87 5.30 2.29 -1.85
N PHE A 88 4.16 1.75 -2.23
CA PHE A 88 3.93 1.16 -3.54
C PHE A 88 3.08 2.11 -4.36
N ALA A 89 3.60 2.61 -5.47
CA ALA A 89 2.96 3.62 -6.31
C ALA A 89 3.19 3.36 -7.79
N ARG A 90 2.46 4.03 -8.67
CA ARG A 90 2.65 3.93 -10.13
C ARG A 90 3.91 4.61 -10.62
N GLY A 91 4.37 5.65 -9.91
CA GLY A 91 5.53 6.43 -10.31
C GLY A 91 5.71 7.67 -9.44
N THR A 92 6.60 8.54 -9.89
CA THR A 92 6.94 9.78 -9.21
C THR A 92 6.69 10.99 -10.10
N THR A 93 6.29 12.10 -9.48
CA THR A 93 6.17 13.41 -10.15
C THR A 93 6.33 14.54 -9.13
N PRO A 94 6.99 15.65 -9.48
CA PRO A 94 7.13 16.81 -8.58
C PRO A 94 5.84 17.62 -8.44
N ALA A 95 4.84 17.43 -9.33
CA ALA A 95 3.60 18.19 -9.32
C ALA A 95 2.76 17.86 -8.07
N GLY A 96 2.49 18.86 -7.24
CA GLY A 96 1.69 18.70 -6.03
C GLY A 96 0.21 18.43 -6.30
N PRO A 97 -0.50 17.84 -5.33
CA PRO A 97 -1.90 17.46 -5.48
C PRO A 97 -2.86 18.65 -5.39
N TYR A 98 -4.09 18.43 -5.84
CA TYR A 98 -5.25 19.20 -5.41
C TYR A 98 -5.71 18.75 -4.02
N ARG A 99 -6.58 19.54 -3.38
CA ARG A 99 -7.21 19.21 -2.08
C ARG A 99 -8.65 19.68 -2.06
N ASN A 100 -9.43 19.25 -3.04
CA ASN A 100 -10.80 19.71 -3.25
C ASN A 100 -11.85 18.61 -3.08
N GLY A 101 -11.40 17.33 -3.14
CA GLY A 101 -12.30 16.17 -3.23
C GLY A 101 -12.93 16.05 -4.63
N PRO A 102 -13.97 15.21 -4.78
CA PRO A 102 -14.55 14.35 -3.74
C PRO A 102 -13.68 13.15 -3.40
N PHE A 103 -14.06 12.45 -2.32
CA PHE A 103 -13.49 11.16 -1.94
C PHE A 103 -14.53 10.23 -1.31
N VAL A 104 -14.21 8.93 -1.27
CA VAL A 104 -15.01 7.92 -0.58
C VAL A 104 -14.08 7.01 0.21
N GLY A 105 -14.28 6.94 1.53
CA GLY A 105 -13.52 6.07 2.44
C GLY A 105 -14.38 5.04 3.15
N GLY A 106 -13.74 4.03 3.77
CA GLY A 106 -14.45 3.02 4.57
C GLY A 106 -15.22 1.97 3.77
N VAL A 107 -15.11 1.97 2.45
CA VAL A 107 -15.70 0.98 1.54
C VAL A 107 -14.63 0.35 0.67
N ALA A 108 -14.97 -0.72 -0.06
CA ALA A 108 -14.03 -1.34 -0.99
C ALA A 108 -13.56 -0.35 -2.07
N ALA A 109 -12.28 -0.43 -2.40
CA ALA A 109 -11.66 0.36 -3.47
C ALA A 109 -10.91 -0.55 -4.44
N ALA A 110 -10.91 -0.22 -5.74
CA ALA A 110 -10.10 -0.91 -6.72
C ALA A 110 -8.72 -0.25 -6.81
N VAL A 111 -7.65 -1.00 -6.63
CA VAL A 111 -6.26 -0.54 -6.78
C VAL A 111 -5.55 -1.43 -7.79
N GLY A 112 -5.07 -0.84 -8.87
CA GLY A 112 -4.67 -1.62 -10.04
C GLY A 112 -5.86 -2.42 -10.58
N THR A 113 -5.73 -3.75 -10.61
CA THR A 113 -6.78 -4.67 -11.09
C THR A 113 -7.49 -5.42 -9.95
N VAL A 114 -7.22 -5.05 -8.69
CA VAL A 114 -7.68 -5.79 -7.51
C VAL A 114 -8.64 -4.96 -6.68
N VAL A 115 -9.77 -5.55 -6.29
CA VAL A 115 -10.70 -4.96 -5.31
C VAL A 115 -10.18 -5.28 -3.91
N VAL A 116 -10.04 -4.25 -3.09
CA VAL A 116 -9.54 -4.33 -1.71
C VAL A 116 -10.65 -3.90 -0.76
N HIS A 117 -11.04 -4.79 0.14
CA HIS A 117 -12.04 -4.49 1.17
C HIS A 117 -11.37 -3.98 2.46
N PRO A 118 -12.08 -3.15 3.26
CA PRO A 118 -11.61 -2.78 4.58
C PRO A 118 -11.24 -4.01 5.42
N GLY A 119 -10.02 -4.02 5.98
CA GLY A 119 -9.52 -5.09 6.82
C GLY A 119 -8.92 -6.29 6.09
N ASP A 120 -8.88 -6.33 4.76
CA ASP A 120 -8.09 -7.30 4.02
C ASP A 120 -6.61 -7.19 4.39
N LEU A 121 -5.86 -8.29 4.29
CA LEU A 121 -4.42 -8.23 4.51
C LEU A 121 -3.71 -7.74 3.26
N VAL A 122 -2.83 -6.79 3.46
CA VAL A 122 -1.93 -6.27 2.42
C VAL A 122 -0.54 -6.79 2.71
N LEU A 123 0.03 -7.51 1.76
CA LEU A 123 1.40 -8.02 1.82
C LEU A 123 2.16 -7.43 0.65
N GLY A 124 3.36 -6.91 0.88
CA GLY A 124 4.16 -6.31 -0.18
C GLY A 124 5.65 -6.57 0.01
N ASP A 125 6.34 -6.77 -1.09
CA ASP A 125 7.79 -6.88 -1.18
C ASP A 125 8.29 -6.32 -2.52
N ASP A 126 9.55 -6.61 -2.88
CA ASP A 126 10.17 -6.11 -4.11
C ASP A 126 9.46 -6.59 -5.40
N ASP A 127 8.73 -7.69 -5.35
CA ASP A 127 7.95 -8.21 -6.49
C ASP A 127 6.60 -7.50 -6.67
N GLY A 128 6.09 -6.87 -5.61
CA GLY A 128 4.84 -6.12 -5.67
C GLY A 128 3.94 -6.29 -4.44
N VAL A 129 2.62 -6.21 -4.66
CA VAL A 129 1.63 -6.26 -3.59
C VAL A 129 0.62 -7.38 -3.83
N ALA A 130 0.40 -8.20 -2.80
CA ALA A 130 -0.66 -9.20 -2.75
C ALA A 130 -1.74 -8.78 -1.74
N ILE A 131 -3.00 -8.99 -2.11
CA ILE A 131 -4.16 -8.77 -1.24
C ILE A 131 -4.75 -10.12 -0.86
N VAL A 132 -4.90 -10.35 0.45
CA VAL A 132 -5.50 -11.56 0.99
C VAL A 132 -6.82 -11.20 1.65
N PRO A 133 -7.96 -11.69 1.11
CA PRO A 133 -9.26 -11.45 1.73
C PRO A 133 -9.25 -11.90 3.19
N ARG A 134 -9.65 -11.02 4.09
CA ARG A 134 -9.63 -11.27 5.55
C ARG A 134 -10.28 -12.60 5.93
N VAL A 135 -11.42 -12.89 5.29
CA VAL A 135 -12.19 -14.12 5.59
C VAL A 135 -11.47 -15.42 5.17
N ARG A 136 -10.45 -15.31 4.33
CA ARG A 136 -9.65 -16.44 3.85
C ARG A 136 -8.25 -16.49 4.41
N ALA A 137 -7.87 -15.57 5.26
CA ALA A 137 -6.49 -15.40 5.73
C ALA A 137 -5.93 -16.68 6.36
N ALA A 138 -6.68 -17.35 7.25
CA ALA A 138 -6.25 -18.58 7.91
C ALA A 138 -6.07 -19.74 6.91
N GLU A 139 -6.99 -19.92 5.97
CA GLU A 139 -6.89 -20.95 4.91
C GLU A 139 -5.65 -20.73 4.03
N ILE A 140 -5.43 -19.46 3.64
CA ILE A 140 -4.32 -19.09 2.75
C ILE A 140 -2.99 -19.25 3.48
N LEU A 141 -2.92 -18.90 4.78
CA LEU A 141 -1.71 -19.09 5.58
C LEU A 141 -1.24 -20.55 5.59
N VAL A 142 -2.14 -21.50 5.87
CA VAL A 142 -1.81 -22.94 5.88
C VAL A 142 -1.24 -23.39 4.53
N LYS A 143 -1.84 -22.92 3.42
CA LYS A 143 -1.35 -23.25 2.07
C LYS A 143 0.01 -22.62 1.78
N ALA A 144 0.24 -21.38 2.21
CA ALA A 144 1.50 -20.67 2.04
C ALA A 144 2.64 -21.36 2.83
N GLU A 145 2.39 -21.76 4.07
CA GLU A 145 3.35 -22.49 4.90
C GLU A 145 3.72 -23.84 4.28
N ALA A 146 2.73 -24.60 3.80
CA ALA A 146 2.96 -25.87 3.13
C ALA A 146 3.80 -25.71 1.85
N LYS A 147 3.49 -24.68 1.05
CA LYS A 147 4.27 -24.35 -0.15
C LYS A 147 5.70 -23.93 0.21
N HIS A 148 5.89 -23.08 1.19
CA HIS A 148 7.20 -22.63 1.66
C HIS A 148 8.07 -23.80 2.12
N ALA A 149 7.50 -24.75 2.88
CA ALA A 149 8.21 -25.95 3.31
C ALA A 149 8.64 -26.83 2.13
N ALA A 150 7.77 -27.02 1.13
CA ALA A 150 8.09 -27.77 -0.08
C ALA A 150 9.20 -27.11 -0.90
N GLU A 151 9.14 -25.78 -1.08
CA GLU A 151 10.18 -25.01 -1.78
C GLU A 151 11.51 -25.01 -1.04
N THR A 152 11.50 -24.99 0.29
CA THR A 152 12.72 -25.10 1.12
C THR A 152 13.42 -26.43 0.88
N LYS A 153 12.66 -27.54 0.81
CA LYS A 153 13.20 -28.84 0.48
C LYS A 153 13.79 -28.86 -0.93
N GLN A 154 13.06 -28.32 -1.90
CA GLN A 154 13.52 -28.26 -3.29
C GLN A 154 14.81 -27.42 -3.43
N ARG A 155 14.93 -26.27 -2.73
CA ARG A 155 16.17 -25.48 -2.71
C ARG A 155 17.36 -26.29 -2.22
N ALA A 156 17.20 -27.06 -1.14
CA ALA A 156 18.25 -27.94 -0.62
C ALA A 156 18.67 -29.03 -1.64
N GLU A 157 17.71 -29.59 -2.39
CA GLU A 157 17.98 -30.58 -3.43
C GLU A 157 18.76 -30.04 -4.63
N ILE A 158 18.56 -28.75 -4.99
CA ILE A 158 19.27 -28.08 -6.09
C ILE A 158 20.53 -27.29 -5.65
N GLY A 159 20.89 -27.36 -4.38
CA GLY A 159 22.12 -26.79 -3.86
C GLY A 159 22.08 -25.29 -3.53
N PHE A 160 20.90 -24.76 -3.18
CA PHE A 160 20.70 -23.39 -2.70
C PHE A 160 20.77 -23.31 -1.18
#